data_82d0820c5c6f461bb3d2617693e5dcad
#
_entry.id   82d0820c5c6f461bb3d2617693e5dcad
#
_cell.length_a   1.000
_cell.length_b   1.000
_cell.length_c   1.000
_cell.angle_alpha   90.00
_cell.angle_beta   90.00
_cell.angle_gamma   90.00
#
_symmetry.space_group_name_H-M   'P 1'
#
loop_
_entity.id
_entity.type
_entity.pdbx_description
1 polymer ?
#
loop_
_entity_poly.entity_id
_entity_poly.type
_entity_poly.pdbx_seq_one_letter_code
_entity_poly.pdbx_strand_id
1 'polypeptide(L)'
;MVDSTNFSRRSFMGLSAAALAGTALAGCSGSSAGGGGGGGGSSEPLKFWNMPWGQTTFNPLDEKITKAYAPAAGMPPVTYQVIQWANFNQTFASAVASRTNPAVSSGGGTQVFQFEAQGGIDYVDKLYDTWKQNGLYDDFLPGLIDTLKVEKGYAAIPYNLDMRVLWYNQSLLKQVGADVPTDWQSYLDTAAALKKENIYGYGTGAGAGAYTGQHAIVCWMINNGGGLFDENKQPNAVTPENIEAVEFVLEMVSKGYVDPASSTYTSDNVQSQWKAKKFGMGYDTGGLAANVAGEIAKDLIVMSPITSPSGKKGALYFPNNVMVYANNPSVEGTHAFLTYYYQNMAPLWTEATGIGLPPLKSIAATDEFKQNKNNVKIIEEWQPISKTWAAPGTEANFLNVTTVDATPAMNVFTQSILGGQTDARTALTKLQDEVKANLK
;
A
#
# COMPACT_ATOMS: atom_id res chain seq x y z
N MET A 1 -19.43 -53.31 -3.14
CA MET A 1 -20.63 -52.90 -3.85
C MET A 1 -21.37 -51.94 -2.92
N VAL A 2 -21.22 -50.65 -3.14
CA VAL A 2 -22.08 -49.62 -2.55
C VAL A 2 -22.36 -48.61 -3.65
N ASP A 3 -23.64 -48.41 -3.89
CA ASP A 3 -24.23 -47.71 -5.02
C ASP A 3 -23.94 -46.20 -4.97
N SER A 4 -23.55 -45.62 -6.09
CA SER A 4 -23.39 -44.19 -6.35
C SER A 4 -24.71 -43.60 -6.83
N THR A 5 -25.45 -42.92 -5.99
CA THR A 5 -26.64 -42.14 -6.41
C THR A 5 -26.22 -40.77 -6.94
N ASN A 6 -26.39 -40.55 -8.22
CA ASN A 6 -26.26 -39.30 -8.94
C ASN A 6 -27.37 -38.29 -8.50
N PHE A 7 -27.00 -37.18 -7.93
CA PHE A 7 -27.92 -36.05 -7.71
C PHE A 7 -27.93 -35.12 -8.96
N SER A 8 -29.07 -35.09 -9.62
CA SER A 8 -29.35 -34.27 -10.79
C SER A 8 -29.60 -32.80 -10.39
N ARG A 9 -29.00 -31.85 -11.16
CA ARG A 9 -29.14 -30.37 -11.02
C ARG A 9 -30.57 -29.80 -11.18
N ARG A 10 -31.60 -30.64 -11.34
CA ARG A 10 -32.99 -30.23 -11.56
C ARG A 10 -33.86 -30.24 -10.31
N SER A 11 -33.37 -30.65 -9.15
CA SER A 11 -34.16 -30.77 -7.91
C SER A 11 -34.04 -29.55 -6.95
N PHE A 12 -33.36 -28.47 -7.35
CA PHE A 12 -33.13 -27.31 -6.48
C PHE A 12 -34.03 -26.08 -6.78
N MET A 13 -35.00 -26.22 -7.68
CA MET A 13 -35.91 -25.11 -8.04
C MET A 13 -37.38 -25.35 -7.64
N GLY A 14 -37.64 -25.98 -6.51
CA GLY A 14 -38.98 -26.36 -6.12
C GLY A 14 -39.41 -26.10 -4.67
N LEU A 15 -38.74 -25.22 -3.92
CA LEU A 15 -39.14 -24.93 -2.53
C LEU A 15 -38.89 -23.48 -2.10
N SER A 16 -39.54 -22.52 -2.74
CA SER A 16 -39.60 -21.13 -2.25
C SER A 16 -40.82 -20.39 -2.81
N ALA A 17 -42.01 -20.92 -2.58
CA ALA A 17 -43.26 -20.21 -2.87
C ALA A 17 -44.35 -20.62 -1.87
N ALA A 18 -44.22 -20.21 -0.60
CA ALA A 18 -45.34 -20.17 0.37
C ALA A 18 -44.89 -19.54 1.68
N ALA A 19 -44.84 -18.22 1.80
CA ALA A 19 -44.98 -17.45 3.06
C ALA A 19 -44.97 -15.94 2.76
N LEU A 20 -46.02 -15.46 2.12
CA LEU A 20 -46.36 -14.02 2.02
C LEU A 20 -47.86 -13.88 2.09
N ALA A 21 -48.45 -13.89 3.26
CA ALA A 21 -49.79 -13.33 3.53
C ALA A 21 -49.91 -13.00 5.03
N GLY A 22 -50.11 -11.74 5.33
CA GLY A 22 -50.69 -11.30 6.58
C GLY A 22 -49.83 -10.44 7.46
N THR A 23 -49.86 -9.12 7.26
CA THR A 23 -50.32 -8.12 8.24
C THR A 23 -50.18 -6.73 7.61
N ALA A 24 -51.29 -6.24 7.06
CA ALA A 24 -51.49 -4.83 6.80
C ALA A 24 -52.40 -4.27 7.86
N LEU A 25 -52.30 -2.99 8.15
CA LEU A 25 -53.16 -2.08 8.89
C LEU A 25 -52.84 -1.85 10.37
N ALA A 26 -52.27 -0.66 10.62
CA ALA A 26 -52.93 0.41 11.36
C ALA A 26 -51.96 1.53 11.72
N GLY A 27 -52.32 2.76 11.42
CA GLY A 27 -51.80 3.90 12.12
C GLY A 27 -51.51 5.15 11.28
N CYS A 28 -52.54 5.74 10.66
CA CYS A 28 -52.48 7.14 10.24
C CYS A 28 -52.74 8.06 11.43
N SER A 29 -52.06 9.15 11.41
CA SER A 29 -52.52 10.54 11.68
C SER A 29 -51.60 11.30 12.64
N GLY A 30 -51.26 12.52 12.18
CA GLY A 30 -50.61 13.52 13.00
C GLY A 30 -49.78 14.51 12.20
N SER A 31 -50.43 15.25 11.26
CA SER A 31 -49.84 16.47 10.68
C SER A 31 -49.84 17.59 11.72
N SER A 32 -48.68 18.17 12.00
CA SER A 32 -48.62 19.58 12.40
C SER A 32 -47.41 20.23 11.76
N ALA A 33 -47.74 21.18 10.91
CA ALA A 33 -46.81 22.14 10.35
C ALA A 33 -46.34 23.12 11.42
N GLY A 34 -45.05 23.30 11.55
CA GLY A 34 -44.45 24.31 12.41
C GLY A 34 -43.04 24.61 11.86
N GLY A 35 -42.93 25.73 11.10
CA GLY A 35 -41.66 26.21 10.61
C GLY A 35 -40.77 26.70 11.75
N GLY A 36 -39.49 26.44 11.61
CA GLY A 36 -38.45 26.96 12.49
C GLY A 36 -37.10 26.55 11.89
N GLY A 37 -36.48 27.44 11.14
CA GLY A 37 -35.09 27.29 10.71
C GLY A 37 -34.18 27.25 11.91
N GLY A 38 -33.52 26.17 12.07
CA GLY A 38 -32.41 25.98 13.01
C GLY A 38 -31.48 24.96 12.40
N GLY A 39 -30.25 25.36 12.12
CA GLY A 39 -29.18 24.46 11.64
C GLY A 39 -28.92 23.37 12.67
N GLY A 40 -29.71 22.29 12.59
CA GLY A 40 -29.50 21.07 13.35
C GLY A 40 -28.37 20.31 12.68
N GLY A 41 -27.20 20.29 13.33
CA GLY A 41 -26.13 19.36 12.97
C GLY A 41 -26.69 17.96 12.94
N SER A 42 -26.32 17.16 11.92
CA SER A 42 -26.72 15.77 11.79
C SER A 42 -26.38 15.00 13.06
N SER A 43 -27.38 14.38 13.69
CA SER A 43 -27.17 13.48 14.83
C SER A 43 -26.63 12.12 14.41
N GLU A 44 -26.51 11.86 13.10
CA GLU A 44 -25.99 10.59 12.59
C GLU A 44 -24.49 10.51 12.85
N PRO A 45 -23.99 9.41 13.50
CA PRO A 45 -22.57 9.22 13.73
C PRO A 45 -21.78 9.17 12.43
N LEU A 46 -20.59 9.78 12.44
CA LEU A 46 -19.60 9.62 11.42
C LEU A 46 -19.05 8.20 11.48
N LYS A 47 -19.12 7.47 10.37
CA LYS A 47 -18.50 6.15 10.26
C LYS A 47 -17.05 6.32 9.83
N PHE A 48 -16.10 5.83 10.62
CA PHE A 48 -14.71 5.68 10.24
C PHE A 48 -14.41 4.21 9.99
N TRP A 49 -14.13 3.86 8.74
CA TRP A 49 -13.67 2.54 8.34
C TRP A 49 -12.16 2.52 8.26
N ASN A 50 -11.52 1.61 8.99
CA ASN A 50 -10.06 1.45 8.90
C ASN A 50 -9.70 -0.01 8.59
N MET A 51 -8.55 -0.21 7.96
CA MET A 51 -8.02 -1.53 7.64
C MET A 51 -7.00 -1.97 8.70
N PRO A 52 -6.68 -3.27 8.81
CA PRO A 52 -5.65 -3.75 9.72
C PRO A 52 -4.25 -3.49 9.12
N TRP A 53 -3.74 -2.26 9.29
CA TRP A 53 -2.46 -1.80 8.74
C TRP A 53 -1.23 -2.36 9.45
N GLY A 54 -1.41 -2.90 10.64
CA GLY A 54 -0.33 -3.38 11.50
C GLY A 54 -0.58 -4.79 12.01
N GLN A 55 0.10 -5.11 13.08
CA GLN A 55 -0.09 -6.35 13.83
C GLN A 55 -1.44 -6.35 14.58
N THR A 56 -1.73 -7.43 15.31
CA THR A 56 -3.00 -7.58 16.05
C THR A 56 -3.24 -6.48 17.09
N THR A 57 -2.20 -5.79 17.53
CA THR A 57 -2.28 -4.64 18.45
C THR A 57 -2.74 -3.34 17.81
N PHE A 58 -2.65 -3.24 16.48
CA PHE A 58 -2.98 -2.00 15.76
C PHE A 58 -4.43 -1.59 15.89
N ASN A 59 -5.39 -2.43 15.47
CA ASN A 59 -6.80 -2.05 15.45
C ASN A 59 -7.37 -1.72 16.85
N PRO A 60 -7.06 -2.47 17.94
CA PRO A 60 -7.50 -2.08 19.28
C PRO A 60 -7.00 -0.72 19.74
N LEU A 61 -5.75 -0.35 19.40
CA LEU A 61 -5.18 0.93 19.73
C LEU A 61 -5.82 2.05 18.91
N ASP A 62 -5.97 1.85 17.61
CA ASP A 62 -6.60 2.79 16.69
C ASP A 62 -8.08 3.06 17.05
N GLU A 63 -8.82 2.00 17.40
CA GLU A 63 -10.18 2.13 17.92
C GLU A 63 -10.22 2.93 19.22
N LYS A 64 -9.26 2.72 20.14
CA LYS A 64 -9.14 3.47 21.39
C LYS A 64 -8.90 4.96 21.11
N ILE A 65 -8.01 5.29 20.19
CA ILE A 65 -7.75 6.68 19.79
C ILE A 65 -9.03 7.30 19.20
N THR A 66 -9.69 6.58 18.29
CA THR A 66 -10.94 7.06 17.67
C THR A 66 -12.04 7.30 18.69
N LYS A 67 -12.25 6.37 19.63
CA LYS A 67 -13.27 6.49 20.69
C LYS A 67 -12.98 7.57 21.73
N ALA A 68 -11.73 8.01 21.85
CA ALA A 68 -11.36 9.10 22.75
C ALA A 68 -11.71 10.48 22.15
N TYR A 69 -12.13 10.55 20.89
CA TYR A 69 -12.63 11.78 20.29
C TYR A 69 -13.88 12.28 21.02
N ALA A 70 -13.82 13.49 21.57
CA ALA A 70 -14.94 14.15 22.21
C ALA A 70 -15.43 15.29 21.27
N PRO A 71 -16.52 15.08 20.52
CA PRO A 71 -17.03 16.11 19.61
C PRO A 71 -17.49 17.34 20.35
N ALA A 72 -17.26 18.51 19.78
CA ALA A 72 -17.83 19.76 20.27
C ALA A 72 -19.37 19.72 20.18
N ALA A 73 -20.04 20.61 20.93
CA ALA A 73 -21.50 20.69 20.92
C ALA A 73 -22.03 20.91 19.49
N GLY A 74 -22.96 20.09 19.07
CA GLY A 74 -23.53 20.10 17.71
C GLY A 74 -22.75 19.30 16.65
N MET A 75 -21.60 18.74 17.00
CA MET A 75 -20.84 17.84 16.12
C MET A 75 -21.23 16.37 16.36
N PRO A 76 -21.29 15.54 15.30
CA PRO A 76 -21.61 14.12 15.43
C PRO A 76 -20.48 13.34 16.11
N PRO A 77 -20.80 12.27 16.86
CA PRO A 77 -19.81 11.32 17.35
C PRO A 77 -19.26 10.47 16.19
N VAL A 78 -18.17 9.72 16.45
CA VAL A 78 -17.55 8.84 15.47
C VAL A 78 -17.73 7.37 15.90
N THR A 79 -18.04 6.51 14.93
CA THR A 79 -18.03 5.06 15.09
C THR A 79 -16.88 4.45 14.30
N TYR A 80 -16.25 3.42 14.86
CA TYR A 80 -15.10 2.74 14.25
C TYR A 80 -15.51 1.36 13.74
N GLN A 81 -15.03 1.00 12.53
CA GLN A 81 -15.23 -0.31 11.94
C GLN A 81 -13.99 -0.78 11.21
N VAL A 82 -13.56 -2.03 11.47
CA VAL A 82 -12.45 -2.66 10.74
C VAL A 82 -12.98 -3.29 9.45
N ILE A 83 -12.33 -2.93 8.32
CA ILE A 83 -12.54 -3.58 7.01
C ILE A 83 -11.33 -4.46 6.74
N GLN A 84 -11.55 -5.77 6.61
CA GLN A 84 -10.48 -6.73 6.35
C GLN A 84 -9.92 -6.61 4.93
N TRP A 85 -8.64 -6.90 4.76
CA TRP A 85 -7.98 -6.92 3.45
C TRP A 85 -8.64 -7.87 2.44
N ALA A 86 -9.21 -9.00 2.92
CA ALA A 86 -10.01 -9.87 2.08
C ALA A 86 -11.24 -9.11 1.55
N ASN A 87 -11.35 -8.99 0.23
CA ASN A 87 -12.48 -8.33 -0.46
C ASN A 87 -12.62 -6.80 -0.21
N PHE A 88 -11.61 -6.12 0.36
CA PHE A 88 -11.71 -4.70 0.68
C PHE A 88 -12.06 -3.85 -0.56
N ASN A 89 -11.44 -4.12 -1.71
CA ASN A 89 -11.72 -3.41 -2.96
C ASN A 89 -13.20 -3.47 -3.34
N GLN A 90 -13.80 -4.67 -3.27
CA GLN A 90 -15.21 -4.84 -3.60
C GLN A 90 -16.12 -4.19 -2.56
N THR A 91 -15.76 -4.28 -1.27
CA THR A 91 -16.53 -3.67 -0.17
C THR A 91 -16.60 -2.15 -0.35
N PHE A 92 -15.47 -1.49 -0.57
CA PHE A 92 -15.44 -0.05 -0.78
C PHE A 92 -16.12 0.37 -2.09
N ALA A 93 -15.84 -0.30 -3.21
CA ALA A 93 -16.45 0.00 -4.49
C ALA A 93 -17.98 -0.14 -4.46
N SER A 94 -18.49 -1.19 -3.82
CA SER A 94 -19.93 -1.39 -3.64
C SER A 94 -20.56 -0.31 -2.76
N ALA A 95 -19.88 0.09 -1.69
CA ALA A 95 -20.37 1.14 -0.79
C ALA A 95 -20.40 2.51 -1.49
N VAL A 96 -19.38 2.84 -2.29
CA VAL A 96 -19.37 4.08 -3.09
C VAL A 96 -20.47 4.07 -4.12
N ALA A 97 -20.63 2.98 -4.88
CA ALA A 97 -21.66 2.85 -5.93
C ALA A 97 -23.10 2.93 -5.36
N SER A 98 -23.34 2.36 -4.17
CA SER A 98 -24.63 2.39 -3.49
C SER A 98 -24.86 3.60 -2.60
N ARG A 99 -23.87 4.50 -2.47
CA ARG A 99 -23.88 5.66 -1.56
C ARG A 99 -24.09 5.30 -0.10
N THR A 100 -23.56 4.14 0.33
CA THR A 100 -23.55 3.66 1.72
C THR A 100 -22.16 3.69 2.36
N ASN A 101 -21.24 4.38 1.70
CA ASN A 101 -19.86 4.58 2.14
C ASN A 101 -19.79 5.25 3.54
N PRO A 102 -18.67 5.11 4.25
CA PRO A 102 -18.46 5.82 5.51
C PRO A 102 -18.27 7.34 5.26
N ALA A 103 -18.22 8.11 6.31
CA ALA A 103 -17.78 9.51 6.24
C ALA A 103 -16.28 9.60 5.91
N VAL A 104 -15.50 8.69 6.52
CA VAL A 104 -14.04 8.63 6.40
C VAL A 104 -13.60 7.16 6.30
N SER A 105 -12.59 6.90 5.50
CA SER A 105 -11.88 5.62 5.59
C SER A 105 -10.38 5.77 5.31
N SER A 106 -9.57 4.85 5.84
CA SER A 106 -8.26 4.59 5.26
C SER A 106 -8.40 3.84 3.93
N GLY A 107 -7.40 3.91 3.07
CA GLY A 107 -7.35 3.23 1.79
C GLY A 107 -5.93 3.00 1.29
N GLY A 108 -5.76 1.99 0.44
CA GLY A 108 -4.51 1.76 -0.28
C GLY A 108 -4.18 2.93 -1.21
N GLY A 109 -2.89 3.11 -1.51
CA GLY A 109 -2.35 4.30 -2.18
C GLY A 109 -3.02 4.70 -3.49
N THR A 110 -3.75 3.82 -4.16
CA THR A 110 -4.34 4.09 -5.48
C THR A 110 -5.87 4.14 -5.50
N GLN A 111 -6.57 3.60 -4.48
CA GLN A 111 -8.03 3.50 -4.48
C GLN A 111 -8.76 4.85 -4.60
N VAL A 112 -8.22 5.88 -3.97
CA VAL A 112 -8.80 7.22 -3.97
C VAL A 112 -9.01 7.76 -5.39
N PHE A 113 -8.12 7.47 -6.33
CA PHE A 113 -8.21 7.97 -7.71
C PHE A 113 -9.37 7.31 -8.47
N GLN A 114 -9.69 6.06 -8.14
CA GLN A 114 -10.87 5.38 -8.69
C GLN A 114 -12.16 6.01 -8.16
N PHE A 115 -12.23 6.28 -6.86
CA PHE A 115 -13.43 6.85 -6.24
C PHE A 115 -13.59 8.34 -6.59
N GLU A 116 -12.49 9.08 -6.75
CA GLU A 116 -12.50 10.45 -7.26
C GLU A 116 -13.11 10.51 -8.66
N ALA A 117 -12.67 9.65 -9.57
CA ALA A 117 -13.21 9.56 -10.92
C ALA A 117 -14.72 9.22 -10.95
N GLN A 118 -15.22 8.54 -9.92
CA GLN A 118 -16.65 8.22 -9.76
C GLN A 118 -17.45 9.33 -9.04
N GLY A 119 -16.79 10.44 -8.63
CA GLY A 119 -17.42 11.50 -7.85
C GLY A 119 -17.76 11.10 -6.41
N GLY A 120 -17.12 10.05 -5.88
CA GLY A 120 -17.36 9.51 -4.55
C GLY A 120 -16.54 10.17 -3.42
N ILE A 121 -15.61 11.07 -3.76
CA ILE A 121 -14.67 11.70 -2.82
C ILE A 121 -15.01 13.17 -2.62
N ASP A 122 -14.91 13.63 -1.39
CA ASP A 122 -14.88 15.05 -1.04
C ASP A 122 -13.41 15.53 -0.92
N TYR A 123 -13.11 16.68 -1.50
CA TYR A 123 -11.75 17.21 -1.52
C TYR A 123 -11.39 17.85 -0.17
N VAL A 124 -10.16 17.63 0.27
CA VAL A 124 -9.69 18.03 1.61
C VAL A 124 -8.95 19.37 1.64
N ASP A 125 -9.08 20.19 0.58
CA ASP A 125 -8.41 21.50 0.48
C ASP A 125 -8.74 22.42 1.65
N LYS A 126 -10.03 22.51 2.04
CA LYS A 126 -10.47 23.31 3.19
C LYS A 126 -9.90 22.83 4.51
N LEU A 127 -9.74 21.51 4.67
CA LEU A 127 -9.10 20.93 5.84
C LEU A 127 -7.61 21.29 5.88
N TYR A 128 -6.93 21.21 4.74
CA TYR A 128 -5.55 21.64 4.64
C TYR A 128 -5.36 23.14 4.90
N ASP A 129 -6.29 23.99 4.49
CA ASP A 129 -6.24 25.41 4.82
C ASP A 129 -6.33 25.66 6.33
N THR A 130 -7.16 24.88 7.03
CA THR A 130 -7.21 24.88 8.50
C THR A 130 -5.89 24.38 9.10
N TRP A 131 -5.31 23.31 8.55
CA TRP A 131 -4.06 22.72 9.04
C TRP A 131 -2.83 23.59 8.78
N LYS A 132 -2.82 24.42 7.73
CA LYS A 132 -1.79 25.44 7.53
C LYS A 132 -1.80 26.50 8.66
N GLN A 133 -2.99 26.82 9.18
CA GLN A 133 -3.13 27.81 10.27
C GLN A 133 -2.67 27.26 11.62
N ASN A 134 -2.77 25.96 11.86
CA ASN A 134 -2.37 25.32 13.13
C ASN A 134 -1.05 24.53 13.06
N GLY A 135 -0.34 24.57 11.91
CA GLY A 135 0.97 23.94 11.70
C GLY A 135 0.95 22.46 11.36
N LEU A 136 -0.21 21.80 11.37
CA LEU A 136 -0.30 20.36 11.06
C LEU A 136 0.02 20.06 9.58
N TYR A 137 -0.31 20.97 8.66
CA TYR A 137 0.05 20.82 7.25
C TYR A 137 1.57 20.75 7.04
N ASP A 138 2.33 21.59 7.74
CA ASP A 138 3.78 21.68 7.62
C ASP A 138 4.51 20.51 8.32
N ASP A 139 3.78 19.77 9.15
CA ASP A 139 4.32 18.57 9.82
C ASP A 139 4.39 17.34 8.91
N PHE A 140 3.69 17.32 7.78
CA PHE A 140 3.82 16.22 6.84
C PHE A 140 5.24 16.13 6.26
N LEU A 141 5.69 14.89 5.98
CA LEU A 141 6.94 14.65 5.28
C LEU A 141 6.93 15.32 3.88
N PRO A 142 8.07 15.86 3.42
CA PRO A 142 8.14 16.61 2.17
C PRO A 142 7.62 15.85 0.95
N GLY A 143 6.81 16.53 0.11
CA GLY A 143 6.26 15.99 -1.13
C GLY A 143 5.12 14.99 -0.96
N LEU A 144 4.83 14.56 0.26
CA LEU A 144 3.88 13.48 0.50
C LEU A 144 2.43 13.88 0.17
N ILE A 145 2.00 15.07 0.55
CA ILE A 145 0.66 15.60 0.27
C ILE A 145 0.42 15.70 -1.24
N ASP A 146 1.44 16.11 -2.00
CA ASP A 146 1.32 16.33 -3.45
C ASP A 146 1.10 15.03 -4.24
N THR A 147 1.44 13.86 -3.68
CA THR A 147 1.15 12.57 -4.30
C THR A 147 -0.35 12.26 -4.43
N LEU A 148 -1.19 12.98 -3.68
CA LEU A 148 -2.65 12.82 -3.65
C LEU A 148 -3.39 14.00 -4.28
N LYS A 149 -2.65 14.88 -4.97
CA LYS A 149 -3.22 16.03 -5.67
C LYS A 149 -3.73 15.62 -7.05
N VAL A 150 -4.98 15.93 -7.34
CA VAL A 150 -5.62 15.80 -8.65
C VAL A 150 -5.95 17.17 -9.21
N GLU A 151 -6.50 17.24 -10.43
CA GLU A 151 -6.82 18.49 -11.09
C GLU A 151 -7.76 19.39 -10.26
N LYS A 152 -8.74 18.80 -9.59
CA LYS A 152 -9.78 19.52 -8.83
C LYS A 152 -9.39 19.88 -7.40
N GLY A 153 -8.32 19.29 -6.86
CA GLY A 153 -7.90 19.52 -5.47
C GLY A 153 -7.13 18.36 -4.86
N TYR A 154 -7.08 18.28 -3.55
CA TYR A 154 -6.47 17.17 -2.83
C TYR A 154 -7.52 16.10 -2.55
N ALA A 155 -7.37 14.91 -3.16
CA ALA A 155 -8.36 13.84 -3.10
C ALA A 155 -8.35 13.06 -1.76
N ALA A 156 -7.25 13.12 -1.00
CA ALA A 156 -7.11 12.42 0.28
C ALA A 156 -5.98 13.02 1.12
N ILE A 157 -5.77 12.45 2.30
CA ILE A 157 -4.74 12.83 3.26
C ILE A 157 -3.76 11.68 3.43
N PRO A 158 -2.43 11.89 3.37
CA PRO A 158 -1.45 10.83 3.65
C PRO A 158 -1.64 10.24 5.05
N TYR A 159 -1.58 8.92 5.15
CA TYR A 159 -1.85 8.19 6.39
C TYR A 159 -0.64 7.40 6.90
N ASN A 160 -0.11 6.51 6.09
CA ASN A 160 1.12 5.78 6.39
C ASN A 160 1.89 5.51 5.10
N LEU A 161 3.19 5.29 5.21
CA LEU A 161 4.05 4.99 4.08
C LEU A 161 4.42 3.52 4.08
N ASP A 162 4.11 2.82 3.01
CA ASP A 162 4.60 1.49 2.74
C ASP A 162 5.75 1.60 1.72
N MET A 163 6.98 1.39 2.20
CA MET A 163 8.22 1.62 1.45
C MET A 163 8.82 0.31 0.99
N ARG A 164 9.37 0.29 -0.23
CA ARG A 164 10.25 -0.80 -0.70
C ARG A 164 11.68 -0.33 -0.59
N VAL A 165 12.49 -1.07 0.20
CA VAL A 165 13.89 -0.75 0.48
C VAL A 165 14.76 -1.98 0.32
N LEU A 166 16.04 -1.78 0.07
CA LEU A 166 17.00 -2.87 0.05
C LEU A 166 17.39 -3.26 1.47
N TRP A 167 17.31 -4.55 1.72
CA TRP A 167 17.75 -5.20 2.95
C TRP A 167 18.98 -6.05 2.69
N TYR A 168 19.80 -6.22 3.72
CA TYR A 168 20.87 -7.21 3.75
C TYR A 168 20.94 -7.91 5.11
N ASN A 169 21.45 -9.14 5.10
CA ASN A 169 21.77 -9.88 6.32
C ASN A 169 23.24 -9.64 6.67
N GLN A 170 23.50 -8.84 7.72
CA GLN A 170 24.87 -8.46 8.08
C GLN A 170 25.74 -9.64 8.49
N SER A 171 25.18 -10.67 9.15
CA SER A 171 25.96 -11.85 9.55
C SER A 171 26.40 -12.66 8.32
N LEU A 172 25.56 -12.74 7.28
CA LEU A 172 25.90 -13.45 6.04
C LEU A 172 26.95 -12.70 5.22
N LEU A 173 26.81 -11.38 5.06
CA LEU A 173 27.85 -10.58 4.39
C LEU A 173 29.20 -10.71 5.10
N LYS A 174 29.21 -10.61 6.43
CA LYS A 174 30.42 -10.80 7.24
C LYS A 174 31.00 -12.21 7.06
N GLN A 175 30.17 -13.25 6.99
CA GLN A 175 30.59 -14.65 6.79
C GLN A 175 31.36 -14.82 5.47
N VAL A 176 30.93 -14.15 4.40
CA VAL A 176 31.56 -14.23 3.07
C VAL A 176 32.64 -13.16 2.85
N GLY A 177 32.92 -12.30 3.87
CA GLY A 177 33.93 -11.24 3.78
C GLY A 177 33.56 -10.14 2.78
N ALA A 178 32.26 -9.91 2.52
CA ALA A 178 31.78 -8.90 1.59
C ALA A 178 31.40 -7.61 2.32
N ASP A 179 31.69 -6.47 1.69
CA ASP A 179 31.17 -5.16 2.09
C ASP A 179 29.71 -5.00 1.67
N VAL A 180 29.02 -4.02 2.30
CA VAL A 180 27.67 -3.65 1.92
C VAL A 180 27.71 -2.96 0.54
N PRO A 181 26.94 -3.42 -0.45
CA PRO A 181 26.92 -2.84 -1.81
C PRO A 181 26.55 -1.35 -1.81
N THR A 182 27.19 -0.61 -2.73
CA THR A 182 26.94 0.82 -2.97
C THR A 182 26.43 1.12 -4.38
N ASP A 183 26.57 0.15 -5.29
CA ASP A 183 26.14 0.20 -6.69
C ASP A 183 25.78 -1.21 -7.20
N TRP A 184 25.32 -1.30 -8.44
CA TRP A 184 24.90 -2.56 -9.05
C TRP A 184 26.04 -3.56 -9.20
N GLN A 185 27.25 -3.10 -9.53
CA GLN A 185 28.38 -4.01 -9.70
C GLN A 185 28.77 -4.64 -8.36
N SER A 186 28.92 -3.84 -7.31
CA SER A 186 29.23 -4.35 -5.96
C SER A 186 28.10 -5.24 -5.42
N TYR A 187 26.84 -5.02 -5.84
CA TYR A 187 25.72 -5.92 -5.52
C TYR A 187 25.91 -7.30 -6.17
N LEU A 188 26.30 -7.36 -7.44
CA LEU A 188 26.62 -8.62 -8.13
C LEU A 188 27.82 -9.34 -7.51
N ASP A 189 28.87 -8.60 -7.16
CA ASP A 189 30.08 -9.17 -6.54
C ASP A 189 29.76 -9.79 -5.18
N THR A 190 28.92 -9.12 -4.36
CA THR A 190 28.43 -9.65 -3.08
C THR A 190 27.53 -10.87 -3.30
N ALA A 191 26.64 -10.83 -4.30
CA ALA A 191 25.78 -11.98 -4.64
C ALA A 191 26.61 -13.20 -5.08
N ALA A 192 27.70 -12.97 -5.82
CA ALA A 192 28.64 -14.02 -6.23
C ALA A 192 29.38 -14.65 -5.02
N ALA A 193 29.76 -13.83 -4.03
CA ALA A 193 30.39 -14.31 -2.80
C ALA A 193 29.40 -15.16 -1.97
N LEU A 194 28.17 -14.70 -1.80
CA LEU A 194 27.08 -15.42 -1.09
C LEU A 194 26.76 -16.77 -1.75
N LYS A 195 26.74 -16.82 -3.08
CA LYS A 195 26.46 -18.07 -3.81
C LYS A 195 27.46 -19.17 -3.53
N LYS A 196 28.74 -18.86 -3.28
CA LYS A 196 29.77 -19.87 -2.92
C LYS A 196 29.42 -20.60 -1.63
N GLU A 197 28.65 -19.98 -0.75
CA GLU A 197 28.15 -20.53 0.52
C GLU A 197 26.71 -21.08 0.40
N ASN A 198 26.20 -21.29 -0.82
CA ASN A 198 24.82 -21.72 -1.09
C ASN A 198 23.74 -20.78 -0.51
N ILE A 199 24.02 -19.48 -0.53
CA ILE A 199 23.11 -18.40 -0.15
C ILE A 199 22.73 -17.63 -1.40
N TYR A 200 21.45 -17.36 -1.59
CA TYR A 200 20.98 -16.57 -2.72
C TYR A 200 21.25 -15.07 -2.45
N GLY A 201 21.90 -14.42 -3.40
CA GLY A 201 22.25 -13.00 -3.30
C GLY A 201 21.05 -12.07 -3.43
N TYR A 202 19.97 -12.51 -4.09
CA TYR A 202 18.75 -11.73 -4.28
C TYR A 202 17.51 -12.51 -3.81
N GLY A 203 16.98 -12.12 -2.68
CA GLY A 203 15.77 -12.67 -2.07
C GLY A 203 14.51 -11.98 -2.58
N THR A 204 13.60 -12.76 -3.17
CA THR A 204 12.34 -12.26 -3.72
C THR A 204 11.35 -13.41 -3.97
N GLY A 205 10.11 -13.11 -4.35
CA GLY A 205 9.11 -14.12 -4.71
C GLY A 205 7.96 -13.55 -5.53
N ALA A 206 7.41 -14.35 -6.46
CA ALA A 206 6.32 -13.96 -7.37
C ALA A 206 5.15 -14.97 -7.39
N GLY A 207 5.02 -15.78 -6.36
CA GLY A 207 3.87 -16.67 -6.19
C GLY A 207 2.57 -15.91 -5.90
N ALA A 208 1.48 -16.64 -5.76
CA ALA A 208 0.17 -16.03 -5.49
C ALA A 208 0.20 -15.15 -4.22
N GLY A 209 -0.21 -13.91 -4.35
CA GLY A 209 -0.23 -12.91 -3.26
C GLY A 209 1.15 -12.36 -2.86
N ALA A 210 2.24 -12.75 -3.53
CA ALA A 210 3.58 -12.21 -3.27
C ALA A 210 3.86 -10.98 -4.13
N TYR A 211 3.24 -9.85 -3.78
CA TYR A 211 3.41 -8.60 -4.53
C TYR A 211 4.82 -8.00 -4.39
N THR A 212 5.56 -8.37 -3.35
CA THR A 212 6.91 -7.85 -3.09
C THR A 212 7.85 -8.07 -4.29
N GLY A 213 7.75 -9.21 -5.00
CA GLY A 213 8.56 -9.46 -6.19
C GLY A 213 8.26 -8.54 -7.36
N GLN A 214 6.97 -8.21 -7.59
CA GLN A 214 6.54 -7.22 -8.59
C GLN A 214 7.15 -5.84 -8.26
N HIS A 215 6.99 -5.44 -7.01
CA HIS A 215 7.51 -4.17 -6.50
C HIS A 215 9.03 -4.13 -6.58
N ALA A 216 9.72 -5.22 -6.30
CA ALA A 216 11.18 -5.32 -6.34
C ALA A 216 11.75 -5.08 -7.76
N ILE A 217 11.13 -5.65 -8.81
CA ILE A 217 11.56 -5.41 -10.19
C ILE A 217 11.33 -3.93 -10.57
N VAL A 218 10.17 -3.38 -10.20
CA VAL A 218 9.90 -1.96 -10.46
C VAL A 218 10.84 -1.04 -9.66
N CYS A 219 11.28 -1.45 -8.45
CA CYS A 219 12.31 -0.71 -7.73
C CYS A 219 13.63 -0.63 -8.51
N TRP A 220 14.07 -1.72 -9.16
CA TRP A 220 15.25 -1.68 -10.03
C TRP A 220 15.06 -0.74 -11.22
N MET A 221 13.86 -0.74 -11.84
CA MET A 221 13.53 0.18 -12.92
C MET A 221 13.58 1.65 -12.43
N ILE A 222 12.93 1.97 -11.33
CA ILE A 222 12.93 3.33 -10.73
C ILE A 222 14.35 3.72 -10.27
N ASN A 223 15.10 2.79 -9.69
CA ASN A 223 16.50 3.03 -9.30
C ASN A 223 17.35 3.45 -10.49
N ASN A 224 17.10 2.91 -11.67
CA ASN A 224 17.79 3.29 -12.92
C ASN A 224 17.17 4.53 -13.60
N GLY A 225 16.14 5.12 -13.04
CA GLY A 225 15.45 6.31 -13.55
C GLY A 225 14.33 6.04 -14.52
N GLY A 226 13.91 4.77 -14.63
CA GLY A 226 12.75 4.34 -15.39
C GLY A 226 11.48 4.26 -14.55
N GLY A 227 10.52 3.46 -15.00
CA GLY A 227 9.21 3.23 -14.40
C GLY A 227 8.19 2.87 -15.48
N LEU A 228 6.89 3.01 -15.18
CA LEU A 228 5.86 2.46 -16.06
C LEU A 228 5.08 3.49 -16.88
N PHE A 229 5.15 4.78 -16.53
CA PHE A 229 4.35 5.83 -17.18
C PHE A 229 5.22 7.01 -17.61
N ASP A 230 4.85 7.65 -18.70
CA ASP A 230 5.47 8.88 -19.17
C ASP A 230 4.82 10.14 -18.55
N GLU A 231 5.33 11.32 -18.91
CA GLU A 231 4.83 12.63 -18.47
C GLU A 231 3.38 12.92 -18.91
N ASN A 232 2.90 12.22 -19.95
CA ASN A 232 1.52 12.30 -20.44
C ASN A 232 0.62 11.25 -19.77
N LYS A 233 1.10 10.58 -18.72
CA LYS A 233 0.38 9.53 -17.97
C LYS A 233 0.03 8.31 -18.85
N GLN A 234 0.83 8.08 -19.92
CA GLN A 234 0.65 6.93 -20.79
C GLN A 234 1.62 5.80 -20.42
N PRO A 235 1.21 4.53 -20.55
CA PRO A 235 2.11 3.40 -20.32
C PRO A 235 3.33 3.46 -21.25
N ASN A 236 4.52 3.50 -20.66
CA ASN A 236 5.81 3.60 -21.34
C ASN A 236 6.86 2.74 -20.63
N ALA A 237 6.63 1.42 -20.62
CA ALA A 237 7.53 0.50 -19.95
C ALA A 237 8.76 0.12 -20.78
N VAL A 238 8.72 0.28 -22.12
CA VAL A 238 9.82 -0.15 -23.00
C VAL A 238 10.82 1.00 -23.22
N THR A 239 11.59 1.31 -22.20
CA THR A 239 12.64 2.35 -22.23
C THR A 239 14.03 1.73 -22.03
N PRO A 240 15.12 2.40 -22.44
CA PRO A 240 16.48 1.91 -22.20
C PRO A 240 16.75 1.63 -20.72
N GLU A 241 16.31 2.51 -19.82
CA GLU A 241 16.51 2.41 -18.37
C GLU A 241 15.83 1.17 -17.80
N ASN A 242 14.61 0.88 -18.26
CA ASN A 242 13.86 -0.29 -17.82
C ASN A 242 14.43 -1.59 -18.39
N ILE A 243 14.86 -1.58 -19.66
CA ILE A 243 15.50 -2.74 -20.29
C ILE A 243 16.75 -3.11 -19.50
N GLU A 244 17.64 -2.15 -19.24
CA GLU A 244 18.86 -2.37 -18.45
C GLU A 244 18.55 -2.89 -17.04
N ALA A 245 17.51 -2.36 -16.39
CA ALA A 245 17.10 -2.82 -15.07
C ALA A 245 16.56 -4.26 -15.07
N VAL A 246 15.79 -4.64 -16.07
CA VAL A 246 15.29 -6.01 -16.20
C VAL A 246 16.40 -6.97 -16.61
N GLU A 247 17.34 -6.55 -17.47
CA GLU A 247 18.54 -7.31 -17.82
C GLU A 247 19.39 -7.58 -16.57
N PHE A 248 19.56 -6.62 -15.68
CA PHE A 248 20.25 -6.80 -14.41
C PHE A 248 19.59 -7.90 -13.53
N VAL A 249 18.26 -7.94 -13.44
CA VAL A 249 17.55 -9.00 -12.72
C VAL A 249 17.74 -10.36 -13.43
N LEU A 250 17.64 -10.39 -14.77
CA LEU A 250 17.86 -11.60 -15.57
C LEU A 250 19.30 -12.10 -15.44
N GLU A 251 20.29 -11.21 -15.33
CA GLU A 251 21.67 -11.58 -15.03
C GLU A 251 21.79 -12.27 -13.67
N MET A 252 21.15 -11.74 -12.63
CA MET A 252 21.12 -12.39 -11.31
C MET A 252 20.48 -13.78 -11.38
N VAL A 253 19.39 -13.94 -12.16
CA VAL A 253 18.73 -15.23 -12.38
C VAL A 253 19.66 -16.20 -13.09
N SER A 254 20.27 -15.80 -14.22
CA SER A 254 21.14 -16.64 -15.04
C SER A 254 22.40 -17.10 -14.29
N LYS A 255 22.95 -16.24 -13.44
CA LYS A 255 24.09 -16.54 -12.58
C LYS A 255 23.70 -17.39 -11.34
N GLY A 256 22.40 -17.66 -11.14
CA GLY A 256 21.86 -18.44 -10.00
C GLY A 256 22.00 -17.69 -8.67
N TYR A 257 21.95 -16.36 -8.66
CA TYR A 257 21.91 -15.54 -7.45
C TYR A 257 20.48 -15.43 -6.90
N VAL A 258 19.49 -15.84 -7.68
CA VAL A 258 18.07 -15.93 -7.32
C VAL A 258 17.72 -17.39 -7.12
N ASP A 259 16.91 -17.70 -6.10
CA ASP A 259 16.39 -19.06 -5.94
C ASP A 259 15.47 -19.41 -7.14
N PRO A 260 15.71 -20.52 -7.84
CA PRO A 260 14.85 -20.95 -8.96
C PRO A 260 13.37 -21.08 -8.60
N ALA A 261 13.05 -21.36 -7.34
CA ALA A 261 11.68 -21.44 -6.86
C ALA A 261 11.03 -20.07 -6.59
N SER A 262 11.79 -18.97 -6.67
CA SER A 262 11.27 -17.59 -6.39
C SER A 262 10.07 -17.21 -7.25
N SER A 263 9.98 -17.71 -8.49
CA SER A 263 8.82 -17.47 -9.35
C SER A 263 7.50 -17.99 -8.76
N THR A 264 7.56 -18.92 -7.78
CA THR A 264 6.39 -19.53 -7.12
C THR A 264 6.26 -19.19 -5.63
N TYR A 265 7.26 -18.54 -5.04
CA TYR A 265 7.25 -18.22 -3.62
C TYR A 265 6.14 -17.24 -3.28
N THR A 266 5.28 -17.62 -2.33
CA THR A 266 4.35 -16.71 -1.64
C THR A 266 5.10 -15.80 -0.67
N SER A 267 4.42 -14.79 -0.11
CA SER A 267 5.00 -13.94 0.93
C SER A 267 5.53 -14.72 2.13
N ASP A 268 4.80 -15.76 2.57
CA ASP A 268 5.23 -16.63 3.68
C ASP A 268 6.48 -17.44 3.32
N ASN A 269 6.60 -17.91 2.06
CA ASN A 269 7.80 -18.58 1.60
C ASN A 269 9.00 -17.63 1.63
N VAL A 270 8.85 -16.42 1.12
CA VAL A 270 9.92 -15.39 1.15
C VAL A 270 10.38 -15.11 2.59
N GLN A 271 9.45 -14.88 3.52
CA GLN A 271 9.78 -14.68 4.93
C GLN A 271 10.49 -15.89 5.54
N SER A 272 10.04 -17.11 5.18
CA SER A 272 10.68 -18.36 5.63
C SER A 272 12.12 -18.49 5.12
N GLN A 273 12.40 -18.09 3.87
CA GLN A 273 13.76 -18.10 3.31
C GLN A 273 14.68 -17.08 4.01
N TRP A 274 14.18 -15.87 4.29
CA TRP A 274 14.90 -14.89 5.11
C TRP A 274 15.22 -15.48 6.49
N LYS A 275 14.22 -16.05 7.15
CA LYS A 275 14.36 -16.68 8.47
C LYS A 275 15.36 -17.83 8.47
N ALA A 276 15.41 -18.62 7.40
CA ALA A 276 16.34 -19.73 7.21
C ALA A 276 17.75 -19.29 6.78
N LYS A 277 18.04 -17.97 6.68
CA LYS A 277 19.31 -17.40 6.20
C LYS A 277 19.67 -17.88 4.77
N LYS A 278 18.64 -18.11 3.92
CA LYS A 278 18.83 -18.47 2.52
C LYS A 278 18.96 -17.25 1.61
N PHE A 279 18.51 -16.09 2.04
CA PHE A 279 18.60 -14.82 1.31
C PHE A 279 19.63 -13.91 1.99
N GLY A 280 20.55 -13.39 1.19
CA GLY A 280 21.58 -12.45 1.68
C GLY A 280 21.18 -10.99 1.56
N MET A 281 20.52 -10.63 0.45
CA MET A 281 20.09 -9.26 0.12
C MET A 281 18.77 -9.29 -0.65
N GLY A 282 18.05 -8.17 -0.75
CA GLY A 282 16.84 -8.04 -1.59
C GLY A 282 15.98 -6.84 -1.24
N TYR A 283 15.12 -6.44 -2.18
CA TYR A 283 14.05 -5.49 -1.91
C TYR A 283 12.92 -6.16 -1.13
N ASP A 284 12.48 -5.52 -0.06
CA ASP A 284 11.32 -5.93 0.71
C ASP A 284 10.63 -4.70 1.33
N THR A 285 9.56 -4.93 2.07
CA THR A 285 8.87 -3.86 2.82
C THR A 285 9.77 -3.28 3.90
N GLY A 286 9.51 -2.07 4.33
CA GLY A 286 10.20 -1.45 5.48
C GLY A 286 10.04 -2.23 6.79
N GLY A 287 9.07 -3.15 6.84
CA GLY A 287 8.77 -4.00 8.00
C GLY A 287 9.43 -5.38 7.99
N LEU A 288 10.32 -5.71 7.05
CA LEU A 288 10.89 -7.07 6.90
C LEU A 288 11.41 -7.65 8.22
N ALA A 289 12.23 -6.92 8.96
CA ALA A 289 12.79 -7.41 10.20
C ALA A 289 11.73 -7.76 11.25
N ALA A 290 10.66 -6.96 11.35
CA ALA A 290 9.54 -7.23 12.25
C ALA A 290 8.72 -8.45 11.79
N ASN A 291 8.53 -8.62 10.47
CA ASN A 291 7.77 -9.72 9.90
C ASN A 291 8.49 -11.07 10.05
N VAL A 292 9.81 -11.08 9.85
CA VAL A 292 10.63 -12.29 10.04
C VAL A 292 10.75 -12.65 11.51
N ALA A 293 10.87 -11.65 12.38
CA ALA A 293 10.97 -11.76 13.84
C ALA A 293 12.10 -12.68 14.36
N GLY A 294 12.22 -12.80 15.67
CA GLY A 294 13.23 -13.66 16.32
C GLY A 294 14.66 -13.10 16.22
N GLU A 295 15.66 -13.92 16.55
CA GLU A 295 17.07 -13.48 16.60
C GLU A 295 17.60 -13.02 15.23
N ILE A 296 17.10 -13.61 14.14
CA ILE A 296 17.50 -13.24 12.77
C ILE A 296 17.15 -11.79 12.43
N ALA A 297 16.10 -11.25 13.04
CA ALA A 297 15.66 -9.87 12.79
C ALA A 297 16.77 -8.84 13.14
N LYS A 298 17.64 -9.16 14.09
CA LYS A 298 18.78 -8.32 14.49
C LYS A 298 19.87 -8.24 13.42
N ASP A 299 19.93 -9.25 12.55
CA ASP A 299 20.88 -9.33 11.44
C ASP A 299 20.36 -8.64 10.16
N LEU A 300 19.06 -8.33 10.11
CA LEU A 300 18.43 -7.69 8.95
C LEU A 300 18.54 -6.17 9.07
N ILE A 301 19.34 -5.58 8.20
CA ILE A 301 19.64 -4.15 8.18
C ILE A 301 19.20 -3.55 6.85
N VAL A 302 18.60 -2.37 6.91
CA VAL A 302 18.30 -1.59 5.71
C VAL A 302 19.59 -1.08 5.08
N MET A 303 19.80 -1.41 3.80
CA MET A 303 20.91 -0.91 3.01
C MET A 303 20.70 0.57 2.67
N SER A 304 21.75 1.35 2.53
CA SER A 304 21.64 2.68 1.91
C SER A 304 21.25 2.52 0.43
N PRO A 305 20.53 3.48 -0.16
CA PRO A 305 20.19 3.43 -1.58
C PRO A 305 21.43 3.31 -2.46
N ILE A 306 21.49 2.27 -3.27
CA ILE A 306 22.62 2.03 -4.17
C ILE A 306 22.47 2.83 -5.46
N THR A 307 23.61 3.16 -6.08
CA THR A 307 23.66 3.92 -7.33
C THR A 307 23.53 2.97 -8.52
N SER A 308 22.64 3.29 -9.44
CA SER A 308 22.48 2.56 -10.71
C SER A 308 23.54 2.96 -11.75
N PRO A 309 23.67 2.25 -12.88
CA PRO A 309 24.53 2.64 -14.00
C PRO A 309 24.22 4.03 -14.56
N SER A 310 22.95 4.47 -14.52
CA SER A 310 22.55 5.82 -14.90
C SER A 310 22.94 6.92 -13.91
N GLY A 311 23.61 6.57 -12.79
CA GLY A 311 23.98 7.49 -11.71
C GLY A 311 22.80 7.88 -10.80
N LYS A 312 21.65 7.25 -10.96
CA LYS A 312 20.43 7.56 -10.20
C LYS A 312 20.24 6.63 -8.99
N LYS A 313 19.33 7.03 -8.12
CA LYS A 313 18.83 6.25 -6.98
C LYS A 313 17.33 6.38 -6.94
N GLY A 314 16.64 5.36 -6.43
CA GLY A 314 15.18 5.41 -6.29
C GLY A 314 14.62 4.06 -5.85
N ALA A 315 13.38 4.08 -5.42
CA ALA A 315 12.59 2.90 -5.09
C ALA A 315 11.09 3.21 -5.18
N LEU A 316 10.28 2.18 -5.13
CA LEU A 316 8.83 2.30 -5.11
C LEU A 316 8.32 2.50 -3.69
N TYR A 317 7.35 3.40 -3.52
CA TYR A 317 6.61 3.54 -2.27
C TYR A 317 5.12 3.78 -2.50
N PHE A 318 4.35 3.56 -1.44
CA PHE A 318 2.89 3.68 -1.43
C PHE A 318 2.49 4.69 -0.36
N PRO A 319 2.08 5.90 -0.73
CA PRO A 319 1.48 6.84 0.19
C PRO A 319 0.03 6.43 0.45
N ASN A 320 -0.17 5.52 1.41
CA ASN A 320 -1.50 5.14 1.84
C ASN A 320 -2.21 6.35 2.46
N ASN A 321 -3.52 6.37 2.37
CA ASN A 321 -4.25 7.60 2.59
C ASN A 321 -5.53 7.41 3.40
N VAL A 322 -6.06 8.53 3.90
CA VAL A 322 -7.39 8.66 4.48
C VAL A 322 -8.25 9.44 3.50
N MET A 323 -9.35 8.84 3.08
CA MET A 323 -10.33 9.40 2.16
C MET A 323 -11.52 10.00 2.91
N VAL A 324 -12.01 11.15 2.45
CA VAL A 324 -13.28 11.74 2.86
C VAL A 324 -14.29 11.53 1.74
N TYR A 325 -15.48 11.06 2.04
CA TYR A 325 -16.46 10.69 1.03
C TYR A 325 -17.50 11.79 0.78
N ALA A 326 -17.94 11.94 -0.48
CA ALA A 326 -18.87 13.00 -0.91
C ALA A 326 -20.25 12.95 -0.22
N ASN A 327 -20.72 11.78 0.21
CA ASN A 327 -21.97 11.63 0.96
C ASN A 327 -21.77 11.72 2.48
N ASN A 328 -20.89 12.61 2.92
CA ASN A 328 -20.56 12.82 4.30
C ASN A 328 -21.73 13.51 5.04
N PRO A 329 -22.22 12.97 6.15
CA PRO A 329 -23.33 13.58 6.91
C PRO A 329 -22.96 14.92 7.57
N SER A 330 -21.67 15.17 7.82
CA SER A 330 -21.15 16.41 8.40
C SER A 330 -19.69 16.62 7.99
N VAL A 331 -19.45 17.46 6.99
CA VAL A 331 -18.09 17.82 6.55
C VAL A 331 -17.32 18.49 7.68
N GLU A 332 -17.96 19.42 8.40
CA GLU A 332 -17.33 20.13 9.51
C GLU A 332 -16.96 19.17 10.67
N GLY A 333 -17.88 18.27 11.04
CA GLY A 333 -17.61 17.23 12.05
C GLY A 333 -16.49 16.29 11.62
N THR A 334 -16.44 15.93 10.34
CA THR A 334 -15.36 15.11 9.78
C THR A 334 -14.01 15.82 9.83
N HIS A 335 -13.96 17.10 9.48
CA HIS A 335 -12.73 17.91 9.59
C HIS A 335 -12.25 18.03 11.05
N ALA A 336 -13.17 18.24 11.99
CA ALA A 336 -12.84 18.26 13.41
C ALA A 336 -12.31 16.92 13.91
N PHE A 337 -12.95 15.81 13.54
CA PHE A 337 -12.46 14.47 13.86
C PHE A 337 -11.07 14.21 13.27
N LEU A 338 -10.86 14.48 11.98
CA LEU A 338 -9.58 14.24 11.33
C LEU A 338 -8.46 15.10 11.93
N THR A 339 -8.75 16.34 12.30
CA THR A 339 -7.77 17.18 12.99
C THR A 339 -7.39 16.57 14.33
N TYR A 340 -8.36 16.17 15.14
CA TYR A 340 -8.11 15.43 16.38
C TYR A 340 -7.30 14.14 16.13
N TYR A 341 -7.71 13.33 15.15
CA TYR A 341 -7.10 12.04 14.87
C TYR A 341 -5.61 12.19 14.51
N TYR A 342 -5.27 13.10 13.58
CA TYR A 342 -3.89 13.34 13.18
C TYR A 342 -3.01 13.93 14.30
N GLN A 343 -3.59 14.68 15.23
CA GLN A 343 -2.89 15.19 16.41
C GLN A 343 -2.66 14.10 17.49
N ASN A 344 -3.40 13.00 17.47
CA ASN A 344 -3.37 11.98 18.53
C ASN A 344 -2.95 10.59 18.05
N MET A 345 -2.65 10.38 16.77
CA MET A 345 -2.32 9.06 16.21
C MET A 345 -0.88 8.60 16.44
N ALA A 346 0.00 9.41 17.03
CA ALA A 346 1.39 9.05 17.28
C ALA A 346 1.59 7.69 17.97
N PRO A 347 0.75 7.25 18.92
CA PRO A 347 0.86 5.93 19.54
C PRO A 347 0.86 4.76 18.55
N LEU A 348 0.24 4.92 17.38
CA LEU A 348 0.25 3.89 16.33
C LEU A 348 1.68 3.53 15.87
N TRP A 349 2.64 4.43 16.01
CA TRP A 349 4.05 4.21 15.67
C TRP A 349 4.96 4.04 16.89
N THR A 350 4.64 4.67 18.02
CA THR A 350 5.46 4.62 19.22
C THR A 350 5.21 3.38 20.08
N GLU A 351 4.03 2.74 19.94
CA GLU A 351 3.70 1.49 20.66
C GLU A 351 3.95 0.23 19.81
N ALA A 352 4.79 0.33 18.75
CA ALA A 352 5.24 -0.81 17.94
C ALA A 352 4.10 -1.66 17.35
N THR A 353 3.07 -1.04 16.82
CA THR A 353 1.91 -1.73 16.22
C THR A 353 2.21 -2.41 14.89
N GLY A 354 3.38 -2.15 14.29
CA GLY A 354 3.75 -2.69 12.98
C GLY A 354 3.08 -2.00 11.79
N ILE A 355 2.39 -0.88 11.99
CA ILE A 355 1.94 0.00 10.89
C ILE A 355 3.17 0.49 10.12
N GLY A 356 3.05 0.78 8.82
CA GLY A 356 4.13 1.34 8.00
C GLY A 356 4.79 2.58 8.61
N LEU A 357 5.48 3.38 7.84
CA LEU A 357 6.15 4.57 8.36
C LEU A 357 5.18 5.75 8.57
N PRO A 358 5.46 6.67 9.51
CA PRO A 358 4.56 7.78 9.79
C PRO A 358 4.56 8.82 8.67
N PRO A 359 3.43 9.51 8.44
CA PRO A 359 3.37 10.59 7.48
C PRO A 359 3.89 11.92 8.05
N LEU A 360 4.01 12.04 9.39
CA LEU A 360 4.34 13.27 10.10
C LEU A 360 5.77 13.26 10.64
N LYS A 361 6.47 14.39 10.46
CA LYS A 361 7.83 14.63 10.98
C LYS A 361 7.88 14.51 12.50
N SER A 362 6.88 15.06 13.20
CA SER A 362 6.80 15.03 14.65
C SER A 362 6.80 13.59 15.20
N ILE A 363 6.10 12.67 14.54
CA ILE A 363 6.11 11.25 14.93
C ILE A 363 7.47 10.61 14.65
N ALA A 364 8.05 10.86 13.47
CA ALA A 364 9.38 10.37 13.11
C ALA A 364 10.50 10.93 14.01
N ALA A 365 10.26 12.07 14.65
CA ALA A 365 11.20 12.71 15.56
C ALA A 365 11.14 12.21 17.01
N THR A 366 10.16 11.37 17.38
CA THR A 366 10.02 10.82 18.73
C THR A 366 11.20 9.89 19.08
N ASP A 367 11.55 9.82 20.35
CA ASP A 367 12.64 8.97 20.82
C ASP A 367 12.30 7.48 20.63
N GLU A 368 11.03 7.10 20.81
CA GLU A 368 10.54 5.73 20.61
C GLU A 368 10.71 5.30 19.15
N PHE A 369 10.33 6.13 18.20
CA PHE A 369 10.50 5.83 16.77
C PHE A 369 11.98 5.72 16.40
N LYS A 370 12.82 6.60 16.92
CA LYS A 370 14.28 6.64 16.66
C LYS A 370 15.05 5.45 17.22
N GLN A 371 14.47 4.66 18.12
CA GLN A 371 15.08 3.40 18.58
C GLN A 371 15.23 2.40 17.43
N ASN A 372 14.32 2.40 16.46
CA ASN A 372 14.44 1.56 15.28
C ASN A 372 15.31 2.23 14.20
N LYS A 373 16.60 1.87 14.19
CA LYS A 373 17.58 2.45 13.24
C LYS A 373 17.25 2.19 11.78
N ASN A 374 16.59 1.07 11.46
CA ASN A 374 16.11 0.79 10.11
C ASN A 374 15.04 1.79 9.70
N ASN A 375 14.06 2.07 10.56
CA ASN A 375 13.00 3.04 10.26
C ASN A 375 13.56 4.46 10.07
N VAL A 376 14.50 4.87 10.94
CA VAL A 376 15.21 6.17 10.79
C VAL A 376 15.86 6.25 9.41
N LYS A 377 16.63 5.23 9.05
CA LYS A 377 17.34 5.18 7.76
C LYS A 377 16.38 5.22 6.58
N ILE A 378 15.23 4.57 6.67
CA ILE A 378 14.22 4.61 5.61
C ILE A 378 13.68 6.02 5.44
N ILE A 379 13.35 6.72 6.52
CA ILE A 379 12.84 8.10 6.45
C ILE A 379 13.91 9.06 5.92
N GLU A 380 15.16 8.92 6.36
CA GLU A 380 16.22 9.87 6.01
C GLU A 380 16.81 9.64 4.61
N GLU A 381 16.99 8.38 4.18
CA GLU A 381 17.72 8.05 2.96
C GLU A 381 16.82 7.56 1.82
N TRP A 382 15.71 6.88 2.11
CA TRP A 382 14.87 6.28 1.08
C TRP A 382 13.63 7.11 0.74
N GLN A 383 12.96 7.69 1.74
CA GLN A 383 11.75 8.48 1.48
C GLN A 383 12.00 9.63 0.50
N PRO A 384 13.08 10.42 0.58
CA PRO A 384 13.31 11.55 -0.33
C PRO A 384 13.51 11.17 -1.80
N ILE A 385 13.91 9.93 -2.09
CA ILE A 385 14.22 9.45 -3.44
C ILE A 385 13.15 8.49 -3.99
N SER A 386 12.20 8.10 -3.17
CA SER A 386 11.17 7.14 -3.56
C SER A 386 10.13 7.77 -4.47
N LYS A 387 9.60 6.95 -5.38
CA LYS A 387 8.61 7.33 -6.38
C LYS A 387 7.40 6.43 -6.27
N THR A 388 6.25 6.93 -6.71
CA THR A 388 5.02 6.16 -6.82
C THR A 388 5.01 5.33 -8.11
N TRP A 389 3.93 4.58 -8.33
CA TRP A 389 3.69 3.88 -9.59
C TRP A 389 3.66 4.80 -10.83
N ALA A 390 3.42 6.09 -10.62
CA ALA A 390 3.37 7.09 -11.69
C ALA A 390 4.75 7.42 -12.29
N ALA A 391 5.84 6.91 -11.70
CA ALA A 391 7.20 7.15 -12.17
C ALA A 391 7.45 6.62 -13.60
N PRO A 392 8.39 7.27 -14.34
CA PRO A 392 9.07 8.51 -14.01
C PRO A 392 8.26 9.77 -14.36
N GLY A 393 7.06 9.59 -14.92
CA GLY A 393 6.30 10.64 -15.59
C GLY A 393 5.79 11.74 -14.66
N THR A 394 5.20 11.38 -13.51
CA THR A 394 4.63 12.33 -12.55
C THR A 394 4.90 11.93 -11.11
N GLU A 395 4.93 12.91 -10.21
CA GLU A 395 5.03 12.65 -8.75
C GLU A 395 3.69 12.18 -8.17
N ALA A 396 2.59 12.80 -8.61
CA ALA A 396 1.25 12.43 -8.19
C ALA A 396 0.77 11.17 -8.92
N ASN A 397 0.13 10.27 -8.17
CA ASN A 397 -0.61 9.16 -8.76
C ASN A 397 -1.85 9.67 -9.53
N PHE A 398 -2.41 8.82 -10.37
CA PHE A 398 -3.58 9.09 -11.18
C PHE A 398 -4.36 7.81 -11.46
N LEU A 399 -5.56 7.91 -12.06
CA LEU A 399 -6.48 6.79 -12.21
C LEU A 399 -5.84 5.55 -12.86
N ASN A 400 -5.06 5.72 -13.92
CA ASN A 400 -4.51 4.58 -14.66
C ASN A 400 -3.47 3.75 -13.88
N VAL A 401 -2.86 4.29 -12.79
CA VAL A 401 -1.98 3.48 -11.94
C VAL A 401 -2.73 2.34 -11.24
N THR A 402 -4.06 2.43 -11.13
CA THR A 402 -4.91 1.35 -10.59
C THR A 402 -4.95 0.11 -11.49
N THR A 403 -4.46 0.20 -12.73
CA THR A 403 -4.41 -0.92 -13.68
C THR A 403 -3.11 -1.72 -13.58
N VAL A 404 -2.21 -1.37 -12.67
CA VAL A 404 -0.87 -1.95 -12.56
C VAL A 404 -0.72 -2.80 -11.31
N ASP A 405 -0.91 -2.21 -10.13
CA ASP A 405 -0.59 -2.87 -8.86
C ASP A 405 -1.46 -4.11 -8.62
N ALA A 406 -0.80 -5.20 -8.22
CA ALA A 406 -1.45 -6.48 -7.91
C ALA A 406 -2.26 -7.09 -9.06
N THR A 407 -1.98 -6.72 -10.31
CA THR A 407 -2.70 -7.23 -11.48
C THR A 407 -2.10 -8.54 -12.01
N PRO A 408 -2.87 -9.36 -12.75
CA PRO A 408 -2.34 -10.53 -13.44
C PRO A 408 -1.19 -10.20 -14.40
N ALA A 409 -1.22 -9.04 -15.07
CA ALA A 409 -0.17 -8.59 -15.98
C ALA A 409 1.19 -8.46 -15.26
N MET A 410 1.20 -7.77 -14.11
CA MET A 410 2.40 -7.63 -13.28
C MET A 410 2.88 -8.97 -12.71
N ASN A 411 1.96 -9.86 -12.35
CA ASN A 411 2.34 -11.18 -11.86
C ASN A 411 3.02 -12.01 -12.95
N VAL A 412 2.44 -12.08 -14.14
CA VAL A 412 3.02 -12.79 -15.30
C VAL A 412 4.38 -12.21 -15.69
N PHE A 413 4.50 -10.87 -15.73
CA PHE A 413 5.75 -10.17 -15.98
C PHE A 413 6.85 -10.62 -14.99
N THR A 414 6.55 -10.55 -13.69
CA THR A 414 7.51 -10.90 -12.64
C THR A 414 7.91 -12.37 -12.70
N GLN A 415 6.92 -13.28 -12.85
CA GLN A 415 7.17 -14.72 -12.94
C GLN A 415 8.03 -15.08 -14.13
N SER A 416 7.80 -14.46 -15.30
CA SER A 416 8.59 -14.74 -16.50
C SER A 416 10.06 -14.33 -16.35
N ILE A 417 10.33 -13.21 -15.67
CA ILE A 417 11.69 -12.73 -15.38
C ILE A 417 12.37 -13.64 -14.35
N LEU A 418 11.73 -13.91 -13.21
CA LEU A 418 12.32 -14.74 -12.16
C LEU A 418 12.47 -16.19 -12.58
N GLY A 419 11.65 -16.66 -13.53
CA GLY A 419 11.79 -17.97 -14.16
C GLY A 419 12.85 -18.04 -15.27
N GLY A 420 13.45 -16.91 -15.66
CA GLY A 420 14.45 -16.84 -16.73
C GLY A 420 13.93 -17.25 -18.12
N GLN A 421 12.63 -17.10 -18.37
CA GLN A 421 11.96 -17.62 -19.57
C GLN A 421 11.71 -16.54 -20.64
N THR A 422 12.31 -15.36 -20.50
CA THR A 422 12.07 -14.21 -21.37
C THR A 422 13.33 -13.35 -21.48
N ASP A 423 13.38 -12.48 -22.47
CA ASP A 423 14.30 -11.34 -22.49
C ASP A 423 13.59 -10.08 -21.99
N ALA A 424 14.38 -9.07 -21.64
CA ALA A 424 13.89 -7.84 -21.03
C ALA A 424 12.89 -7.09 -21.91
N ARG A 425 13.23 -6.92 -23.20
CA ARG A 425 12.38 -6.17 -24.15
C ARG A 425 11.04 -6.87 -24.36
N THR A 426 11.05 -8.18 -24.56
CA THR A 426 9.83 -8.99 -24.75
C THR A 426 8.93 -8.90 -23.52
N ALA A 427 9.48 -9.06 -22.31
CA ALA A 427 8.72 -8.96 -21.06
C ALA A 427 8.09 -7.58 -20.88
N LEU A 428 8.86 -6.51 -21.08
CA LEU A 428 8.40 -5.14 -20.96
C LEU A 428 7.35 -4.76 -22.01
N THR A 429 7.52 -5.23 -23.26
CA THR A 429 6.53 -5.00 -24.33
C THR A 429 5.20 -5.64 -23.96
N LYS A 430 5.21 -6.90 -23.53
CA LYS A 430 4.01 -7.59 -23.12
C LYS A 430 3.33 -6.90 -21.93
N LEU A 431 4.09 -6.49 -20.92
CA LEU A 431 3.54 -5.73 -19.79
C LEU A 431 2.89 -4.43 -20.26
N GLN A 432 3.58 -3.66 -21.10
CA GLN A 432 3.07 -2.38 -21.60
C GLN A 432 1.75 -2.56 -22.38
N ASP A 433 1.67 -3.56 -23.24
CA ASP A 433 0.47 -3.84 -24.04
C ASP A 433 -0.71 -4.26 -23.14
N GLU A 434 -0.47 -5.10 -22.13
CA GLU A 434 -1.48 -5.49 -21.14
C GLU A 434 -1.97 -4.30 -20.32
N VAL A 435 -1.06 -3.40 -19.89
CA VAL A 435 -1.45 -2.18 -19.17
C VAL A 435 -2.28 -1.28 -20.07
N LYS A 436 -1.86 -1.07 -21.35
CA LYS A 436 -2.63 -0.29 -22.32
C LYS A 436 -4.03 -0.84 -22.57
N ALA A 437 -4.16 -2.16 -22.66
CA ALA A 437 -5.45 -2.82 -22.87
C ALA A 437 -6.44 -2.64 -21.70
N ASN A 438 -5.92 -2.34 -20.50
CA ASN A 438 -6.69 -2.17 -19.27
C ASN A 438 -6.86 -0.69 -18.85
N LEU A 439 -6.44 0.28 -19.68
CA LEU A 439 -6.65 1.70 -19.39
C LEU A 439 -8.15 2.05 -19.26
N LYS A 440 -8.47 2.93 -18.35
CA LYS A 440 -9.82 3.39 -18.02
C LYS A 440 -10.09 4.80 -18.54
#